data_d0da81f72737c346e5edde38fe961b9d
#
_entry.id   d0da81f72737c346e5edde38fe961b9d
#
_cell.length_a   1.000
_cell.length_b   1.000
_cell.length_c   1.000
_cell.angle_alpha   90.00
_cell.angle_beta   90.00
_cell.angle_gamma   90.00
#
_symmetry.space_group_name_H-M   'P 1'
#
loop_
_entity.id
_entity.type
_entity.pdbx_description
1 polymer ?
#
loop_
_entity_poly.entity_id
_entity_poly.type
_entity_poly.pdbx_seq_one_letter_code
_entity_poly.pdbx_strand_id
1 'polypeptide(L)'
;LMGLETPTAGRVQGAGRVSAVFQEDRLCPQLTAVQNVLLVLPDDRQEAAIRQDFARLGLDEAALALPARKLSGGQKRRTALLRALWAPGDTLLLDEPFTGMDPAAVQASIALLRERVEGRPVLLATHDRAAIDALGWPMLELQKLAQPGAACNSTNKGLQ
;
A
#
# COMPACT_ATOMS: atom_id res chain seq x y z
N LEU A 1 -8.50 -7.79 -8.42
CA LEU A 1 -7.83 -6.81 -9.27
C LEU A 1 -6.52 -7.34 -9.83
N MET A 2 -5.72 -8.01 -9.01
CA MET A 2 -4.40 -8.57 -9.40
C MET A 2 -4.50 -9.89 -10.16
N GLY A 3 -5.68 -10.43 -10.41
CA GLY A 3 -5.87 -11.74 -11.06
C GLY A 3 -5.48 -12.96 -10.22
N LEU A 4 -5.28 -12.80 -8.91
CA LEU A 4 -4.97 -13.90 -8.00
C LEU A 4 -6.20 -14.79 -7.74
N GLU A 5 -7.39 -14.21 -7.83
CA GLU A 5 -8.68 -14.87 -7.65
C GLU A 5 -9.58 -14.55 -8.83
N THR A 6 -10.39 -15.52 -9.25
CA THR A 6 -11.41 -15.32 -10.29
C THR A 6 -12.70 -14.85 -9.64
N PRO A 7 -13.35 -13.77 -10.13
CA PRO A 7 -14.66 -13.34 -9.62
C PRO A 7 -15.71 -14.44 -9.76
N THR A 8 -16.51 -14.66 -8.72
CA THR A 8 -17.64 -15.61 -8.77
C THR A 8 -18.71 -15.16 -9.78
N ALA A 9 -18.84 -13.85 -9.97
CA ALA A 9 -19.74 -13.23 -10.94
C ALA A 9 -19.15 -11.88 -11.39
N GLY A 10 -19.55 -11.39 -12.55
CA GLY A 10 -19.08 -10.13 -13.11
C GLY A 10 -17.68 -10.21 -13.70
N ARG A 11 -17.07 -9.03 -13.89
CA ARG A 11 -15.73 -8.92 -14.46
C ARG A 11 -14.98 -7.71 -13.89
N VAL A 12 -13.64 -7.82 -13.83
CA VAL A 12 -12.74 -6.72 -13.49
C VAL A 12 -12.14 -6.17 -14.78
N GLN A 13 -12.17 -4.85 -14.95
CA GLN A 13 -11.60 -4.15 -16.09
C GLN A 13 -10.82 -2.92 -15.64
N GLY A 14 -9.79 -2.54 -16.39
CA GLY A 14 -9.09 -1.26 -16.24
C GLY A 14 -8.02 -1.20 -15.14
N ALA A 15 -7.70 -2.30 -14.47
CA ALA A 15 -6.66 -2.28 -13.43
C ALA A 15 -5.24 -2.06 -14.01
N GLY A 16 -5.02 -2.43 -15.28
CA GLY A 16 -3.70 -2.33 -15.89
C GLY A 16 -2.65 -3.12 -15.13
N ARG A 17 -1.42 -2.65 -15.17
CA ARG A 17 -0.31 -3.17 -14.38
C ARG A 17 -0.42 -2.68 -12.94
N VAL A 18 -0.43 -3.60 -11.97
CA VAL A 18 -0.66 -3.29 -10.56
C VAL A 18 0.65 -3.34 -9.79
N SER A 19 0.97 -2.25 -9.06
CA SER A 19 1.93 -2.28 -7.96
C SER A 19 1.20 -2.45 -6.63
N ALA A 20 1.79 -3.18 -5.67
CA ALA A 20 1.06 -3.52 -4.45
C ALA A 20 1.92 -3.59 -3.20
N VAL A 21 1.31 -3.20 -2.07
CA VAL A 21 1.72 -3.59 -0.72
C VAL A 21 0.72 -4.64 -0.23
N PHE A 22 1.24 -5.78 0.19
CA PHE A 22 0.44 -6.85 0.80
C PHE A 22 0.46 -6.72 2.32
N GLN A 23 -0.41 -7.43 3.01
CA GLN A 23 -0.39 -7.53 4.47
C GLN A 23 0.98 -8.02 4.98
N GLU A 24 1.62 -8.93 4.27
CA GLU A 24 3.02 -9.33 4.46
C GLU A 24 3.94 -8.44 3.63
N ASP A 25 5.11 -8.05 4.17
CA ASP A 25 6.03 -7.10 3.50
C ASP A 25 6.66 -7.68 2.22
N ARG A 26 6.79 -9.01 2.12
CA ARG A 26 7.33 -9.75 0.97
C ARG A 26 8.64 -9.15 0.44
N LEU A 27 9.54 -8.79 1.34
CA LEU A 27 10.87 -8.31 1.00
C LEU A 27 11.83 -9.47 0.76
N CYS A 28 12.85 -9.23 -0.07
CA CYS A 28 14.01 -10.12 -0.17
C CYS A 28 14.86 -9.95 1.11
N PRO A 29 14.91 -10.95 2.01
CA PRO A 29 15.44 -10.76 3.36
C PRO A 29 16.95 -10.54 3.39
N GLN A 30 17.68 -10.95 2.35
CA GLN A 30 19.12 -10.79 2.22
C GLN A 30 19.54 -9.42 1.68
N LEU A 31 18.64 -8.74 0.97
CA LEU A 31 18.89 -7.44 0.35
C LEU A 31 18.64 -6.31 1.35
N THR A 32 19.32 -5.18 1.16
CA THR A 32 19.06 -3.95 1.90
C THR A 32 17.69 -3.34 1.53
N ALA A 33 17.25 -2.33 2.29
CA ALA A 33 16.03 -1.60 1.96
C ALA A 33 16.10 -0.98 0.55
N VAL A 34 17.20 -0.31 0.24
CA VAL A 34 17.43 0.31 -1.07
C VAL A 34 17.41 -0.72 -2.19
N GLN A 35 18.14 -1.83 -2.02
CA GLN A 35 18.16 -2.91 -3.01
C GLN A 35 16.78 -3.52 -3.23
N ASN A 36 15.95 -3.65 -2.18
CA ASN A 36 14.56 -4.12 -2.33
C ASN A 36 13.70 -3.18 -3.19
N VAL A 37 13.95 -1.87 -3.15
CA VAL A 37 13.27 -0.91 -4.05
C VAL A 37 13.83 -1.00 -5.47
N LEU A 38 15.14 -1.09 -5.62
CA LEU A 38 15.80 -1.18 -6.94
C LEU A 38 15.38 -2.42 -7.74
N LEU A 39 14.97 -3.53 -7.07
CA LEU A 39 14.49 -4.74 -7.75
C LEU A 39 13.31 -4.51 -8.71
N VAL A 40 12.51 -3.48 -8.50
CA VAL A 40 11.32 -3.20 -9.32
C VAL A 40 11.58 -2.15 -10.39
N LEU A 41 12.82 -1.65 -10.47
CA LEU A 41 13.23 -0.62 -11.42
C LEU A 41 14.11 -1.21 -12.54
N PRO A 42 14.13 -0.58 -13.72
CA PRO A 42 14.93 -1.05 -14.85
C PRO A 42 16.45 -0.86 -14.62
N ASP A 43 16.84 0.10 -13.77
CA ASP A 43 18.23 0.44 -13.46
C ASP A 43 18.35 1.09 -12.07
N ASP A 44 19.58 1.41 -11.66
CA ASP A 44 19.94 1.98 -10.36
C ASP A 44 20.12 3.51 -10.36
N ARG A 45 19.90 4.18 -11.49
CA ARG A 45 20.09 5.65 -11.62
C ARG A 45 19.30 6.47 -10.60
N GLN A 46 18.26 5.88 -10.00
CA GLN A 46 17.38 6.53 -9.03
C GLN A 46 17.77 6.27 -7.57
N GLU A 47 18.87 5.58 -7.29
CA GLU A 47 19.28 5.22 -5.92
C GLU A 47 19.36 6.43 -4.99
N ALA A 48 19.92 7.55 -5.43
CA ALA A 48 20.03 8.76 -4.60
C ALA A 48 18.65 9.29 -4.20
N ALA A 49 17.67 9.31 -5.11
CA ALA A 49 16.31 9.75 -4.83
C ALA A 49 15.57 8.76 -3.91
N ILE A 50 15.80 7.47 -4.07
CA ILE A 50 15.28 6.42 -3.18
C ILE A 50 15.80 6.61 -1.75
N ARG A 51 17.09 6.91 -1.57
CA ARG A 51 17.69 7.20 -0.26
C ARG A 51 17.08 8.44 0.38
N GLN A 52 16.83 9.50 -0.40
CA GLN A 52 16.13 10.69 0.09
C GLN A 52 14.71 10.36 0.57
N ASP A 53 13.95 9.55 -0.17
CA ASP A 53 12.63 9.12 0.26
C ASP A 53 12.70 8.25 1.54
N PHE A 54 13.69 7.37 1.67
CA PHE A 54 13.90 6.64 2.93
C PHE A 54 14.22 7.55 4.11
N ALA A 55 15.05 8.57 3.91
CA ALA A 55 15.34 9.55 4.96
C ALA A 55 14.06 10.30 5.40
N ARG A 56 13.19 10.68 4.45
CA ARG A 56 11.87 11.27 4.74
C ARG A 56 10.96 10.32 5.52
N LEU A 57 11.07 9.02 5.24
CA LEU A 57 10.36 7.97 5.98
C LEU A 57 11.03 7.62 7.33
N GLY A 58 12.09 8.33 7.74
CA GLY A 58 12.79 8.11 8.99
C GLY A 58 13.65 6.84 9.04
N LEU A 59 14.18 6.38 7.90
CA LEU A 59 15.23 5.36 7.85
C LEU A 59 16.57 6.08 7.67
N ASP A 60 17.45 5.92 8.64
CA ASP A 60 18.81 6.45 8.59
C ASP A 60 19.76 5.54 7.80
N GLU A 61 20.96 6.03 7.52
CA GLU A 61 21.97 5.27 6.78
C GLU A 61 22.38 3.98 7.49
N ALA A 62 22.33 3.94 8.82
CA ALA A 62 22.62 2.73 9.59
C ALA A 62 21.58 1.63 9.31
N ALA A 63 20.30 1.98 9.26
CA ALA A 63 19.22 1.06 8.88
C ALA A 63 19.32 0.66 7.39
N LEU A 64 19.66 1.60 6.50
CA LEU A 64 19.79 1.34 5.07
C LEU A 64 20.96 0.40 4.72
N ALA A 65 21.99 0.32 5.58
CA ALA A 65 23.10 -0.61 5.42
C ALA A 65 22.76 -2.06 5.84
N LEU A 66 21.65 -2.28 6.56
CA LEU A 66 21.27 -3.60 7.03
C LEU A 66 20.47 -4.38 5.98
N PRO A 67 20.64 -5.73 5.95
CA PRO A 67 19.74 -6.58 5.19
C PRO A 67 18.32 -6.55 5.80
N ALA A 68 17.29 -6.64 4.95
CA ALA A 68 15.89 -6.48 5.36
C ALA A 68 15.46 -7.40 6.50
N ARG A 69 16.08 -8.60 6.64
CA ARG A 69 15.80 -9.50 7.77
C ARG A 69 16.13 -8.88 9.14
N LYS A 70 17.06 -7.91 9.20
CA LYS A 70 17.49 -7.23 10.44
C LYS A 70 16.72 -5.93 10.72
N LEU A 71 15.90 -5.47 9.80
CA LEU A 71 15.06 -4.30 9.99
C LEU A 71 13.94 -4.59 11.00
N SER A 72 13.49 -3.55 11.72
CA SER A 72 12.28 -3.62 12.55
C SER A 72 11.03 -3.82 11.67
N GLY A 73 9.90 -4.24 12.25
CA GLY A 73 8.64 -4.40 11.53
C GLY A 73 8.21 -3.12 10.80
N GLY A 74 8.24 -1.98 11.50
CA GLY A 74 7.90 -0.69 10.89
C GLY A 74 8.88 -0.26 9.79
N GLN A 75 10.19 -0.56 9.92
CA GLN A 75 11.16 -0.30 8.85
C GLN A 75 10.92 -1.18 7.61
N LYS A 76 10.59 -2.46 7.82
CA LYS A 76 10.21 -3.36 6.73
C LYS A 76 8.95 -2.86 6.02
N ARG A 77 7.95 -2.44 6.79
CA ARG A 77 6.68 -1.93 6.25
C ARG A 77 6.91 -0.69 5.39
N ARG A 78 7.71 0.28 5.88
CA ARG A 78 8.10 1.47 5.09
C ARG A 78 8.87 1.10 3.84
N THR A 79 9.74 0.09 3.90
CA THR A 79 10.46 -0.43 2.72
C THR A 79 9.50 -1.04 1.69
N ALA A 80 8.53 -1.85 2.12
CA ALA A 80 7.54 -2.44 1.23
C ALA A 80 6.64 -1.36 0.58
N LEU A 81 6.24 -0.35 1.34
CA LEU A 81 5.50 0.80 0.83
C LEU A 81 6.32 1.55 -0.22
N LEU A 82 7.56 1.90 0.10
CA LEU A 82 8.41 2.65 -0.83
C LEU A 82 8.66 1.87 -2.12
N ARG A 83 8.90 0.56 -2.03
CA ARG A 83 9.02 -0.31 -3.20
C ARG A 83 7.78 -0.25 -4.10
N ALA A 84 6.59 -0.28 -3.52
CA ALA A 84 5.36 -0.20 -4.30
C ALA A 84 5.14 1.18 -4.94
N LEU A 85 5.54 2.26 -4.27
CA LEU A 85 5.46 3.62 -4.80
C LEU A 85 6.42 3.83 -5.99
N TRP A 86 7.61 3.25 -5.93
CA TRP A 86 8.60 3.32 -7.01
C TRP A 86 8.33 2.33 -8.14
N ALA A 87 7.59 1.25 -7.87
CA ALA A 87 7.28 0.26 -8.90
C ALA A 87 6.46 0.87 -10.04
N PRO A 88 6.83 0.61 -11.30
CA PRO A 88 6.04 1.04 -12.44
C PRO A 88 4.70 0.29 -12.45
N GLY A 89 3.60 1.02 -12.50
CA GLY A 89 2.25 0.43 -12.51
C GLY A 89 1.19 1.48 -12.79
N ASP A 90 0.07 1.02 -13.36
CA ASP A 90 -1.08 1.85 -13.71
C ASP A 90 -2.04 2.03 -12.52
N THR A 91 -1.99 1.11 -11.55
CA THR A 91 -2.83 1.12 -10.34
C THR A 91 -2.00 0.72 -9.13
N LEU A 92 -2.24 1.35 -7.97
CA LEU A 92 -1.60 1.04 -6.70
C LEU A 92 -2.60 0.39 -5.73
N LEU A 93 -2.29 -0.80 -5.25
CA LEU A 93 -3.08 -1.51 -4.24
C LEU A 93 -2.32 -1.56 -2.91
N LEU A 94 -2.92 -1.06 -1.85
CA LEU A 94 -2.29 -0.98 -0.52
C LEU A 94 -3.16 -1.72 0.49
N ASP A 95 -2.64 -2.82 1.03
CA ASP A 95 -3.30 -3.60 2.07
C ASP A 95 -2.61 -3.38 3.40
N GLU A 96 -3.30 -2.69 4.32
CA GLU A 96 -2.80 -2.28 5.64
C GLU A 96 -1.41 -1.63 5.59
N PRO A 97 -1.17 -0.60 4.76
CA PRO A 97 0.18 -0.11 4.45
C PRO A 97 0.91 0.52 5.64
N PHE A 98 0.20 0.90 6.71
CA PHE A 98 0.74 1.65 7.85
C PHE A 98 0.90 0.81 9.12
N THR A 99 0.56 -0.48 9.07
CA THR A 99 0.62 -1.38 10.24
C THR A 99 2.02 -1.42 10.85
N GLY A 100 2.09 -1.25 12.18
CA GLY A 100 3.35 -1.29 12.93
C GLY A 100 4.23 -0.05 12.79
N MET A 101 3.72 1.03 12.20
CA MET A 101 4.38 2.34 12.18
C MET A 101 3.94 3.20 13.36
N ASP A 102 4.85 4.04 13.84
CA ASP A 102 4.49 5.11 14.78
C ASP A 102 3.75 6.26 14.05
N PRO A 103 3.05 7.16 14.79
CA PRO A 103 2.26 8.22 14.16
C PRO A 103 3.06 9.15 13.25
N ALA A 104 4.32 9.44 13.57
CA ALA A 104 5.17 10.29 12.74
C ALA A 104 5.52 9.62 11.42
N ALA A 105 5.84 8.32 11.46
CA ALA A 105 6.10 7.52 10.27
C ALA A 105 4.84 7.38 9.39
N VAL A 106 3.65 7.26 9.98
CA VAL A 106 2.38 7.25 9.23
C VAL A 106 2.19 8.57 8.48
N GLN A 107 2.38 9.72 9.14
CA GLN A 107 2.24 11.03 8.51
C GLN A 107 3.25 11.24 7.37
N ALA A 108 4.51 10.87 7.59
CA ALA A 108 5.54 10.92 6.54
C ALA A 108 5.19 10.02 5.36
N SER A 109 4.68 8.82 5.62
CA SER A 109 4.25 7.86 4.60
C SER A 109 3.07 8.39 3.79
N ILE A 110 2.07 9.03 4.43
CA ILE A 110 0.93 9.64 3.76
C ILE A 110 1.39 10.81 2.87
N ALA A 111 2.28 11.66 3.37
CA ALA A 111 2.81 12.78 2.59
C ALA A 111 3.54 12.29 1.33
N LEU A 112 4.42 11.31 1.48
CA LEU A 112 5.14 10.72 0.35
C LEU A 112 4.21 9.99 -0.62
N LEU A 113 3.22 9.26 -0.12
CA LEU A 113 2.20 8.59 -0.93
C LEU A 113 1.48 9.59 -1.83
N ARG A 114 1.01 10.71 -1.27
CA ARG A 114 0.31 11.77 -2.04
C ARG A 114 1.15 12.34 -3.17
N GLU A 115 2.44 12.54 -2.92
CA GLU A 115 3.36 13.06 -3.95
C GLU A 115 3.64 12.03 -5.05
N ARG A 116 3.81 10.75 -4.67
CA ARG A 116 4.27 9.71 -5.58
C ARG A 116 3.16 9.02 -6.38
N VAL A 117 1.89 9.22 -6.03
CA VAL A 117 0.79 8.57 -6.79
C VAL A 117 0.61 9.15 -8.19
N GLU A 118 0.98 10.41 -8.44
CA GLU A 118 1.03 11.03 -9.78
C GLU A 118 -0.24 10.79 -10.63
N GLY A 119 -1.42 10.85 -10.00
CA GLY A 119 -2.69 10.59 -10.67
C GLY A 119 -3.03 9.13 -10.91
N ARG A 120 -2.20 8.17 -10.49
CA ARG A 120 -2.54 6.74 -10.51
C ARG A 120 -3.72 6.46 -9.59
N PRO A 121 -4.72 5.67 -9.99
CA PRO A 121 -5.73 5.15 -9.08
C PRO A 121 -5.08 4.39 -7.93
N VAL A 122 -5.54 4.70 -6.71
CA VAL A 122 -5.10 4.02 -5.49
C VAL A 122 -6.30 3.36 -4.82
N LEU A 123 -6.17 2.08 -4.51
CA LEU A 123 -7.09 1.37 -3.64
C LEU A 123 -6.34 1.00 -2.36
N LEU A 124 -6.78 1.58 -1.25
CA LEU A 124 -6.18 1.35 0.06
C LEU A 124 -7.20 0.69 0.98
N ALA A 125 -6.84 -0.48 1.52
CA ALA A 125 -7.59 -1.17 2.55
C ALA A 125 -6.89 -0.95 3.89
N THR A 126 -7.62 -0.43 4.89
CA THR A 126 -7.12 -0.28 6.25
C THR A 126 -8.27 -0.16 7.25
N HIS A 127 -8.00 -0.52 8.49
CA HIS A 127 -8.88 -0.29 9.64
C HIS A 127 -8.40 0.88 10.53
N ASP A 128 -7.28 1.52 10.19
CA ASP A 128 -6.73 2.67 10.91
C ASP A 128 -7.52 3.95 10.59
N ARG A 129 -8.42 4.34 11.51
CA ARG A 129 -9.24 5.55 11.37
C ARG A 129 -8.41 6.82 11.28
N ALA A 130 -7.31 6.93 12.02
CA ALA A 130 -6.46 8.11 11.99
C ALA A 130 -5.78 8.28 10.61
N ALA A 131 -5.36 7.19 10.01
CA ALA A 131 -4.82 7.20 8.65
C ALA A 131 -5.88 7.55 7.60
N ILE A 132 -7.11 7.03 7.73
CA ILE A 132 -8.25 7.35 6.85
C ILE A 132 -8.54 8.85 6.91
N ASP A 133 -8.66 9.41 8.12
CA ASP A 133 -8.94 10.84 8.32
C ASP A 133 -7.80 11.70 7.77
N ALA A 134 -6.55 11.31 8.02
CA ALA A 134 -5.38 12.01 7.50
C ALA A 134 -5.31 11.98 5.97
N LEU A 135 -5.69 10.87 5.32
CA LEU A 135 -5.74 10.78 3.86
C LEU A 135 -6.84 11.66 3.26
N GLY A 136 -8.02 11.75 3.89
CA GLY A 136 -9.15 12.52 3.38
C GLY A 136 -9.64 12.04 2.00
N TRP A 137 -9.38 10.78 1.65
CA TRP A 137 -9.83 10.19 0.39
C TRP A 137 -11.26 9.66 0.48
N PRO A 138 -11.98 9.52 -0.65
CA PRO A 138 -13.28 8.85 -0.66
C PRO A 138 -13.20 7.46 -0.05
N MET A 139 -14.13 7.16 0.87
CA MET A 139 -14.16 5.89 1.59
C MET A 139 -15.31 5.03 1.10
N LEU A 140 -15.03 3.74 0.90
CA LEU A 140 -16.03 2.70 0.67
C LEU A 140 -16.00 1.73 1.86
N GLU A 141 -17.11 1.64 2.59
CA GLU A 141 -17.24 0.65 3.65
C GLU A 141 -17.72 -0.68 3.08
N LEU A 142 -16.90 -1.72 3.21
CA LEU A 142 -17.27 -3.06 2.78
C LEU A 142 -18.06 -3.75 3.89
N GLN A 143 -19.35 -3.95 3.65
CA GLN A 143 -20.20 -4.77 4.53
C GLN A 143 -20.00 -6.25 4.19
N LYS A 144 -19.95 -7.09 5.24
CA LYS A 144 -19.93 -8.54 5.07
C LYS A 144 -21.24 -8.93 4.37
N LEU A 145 -21.18 -9.43 3.15
CA LEU A 145 -22.35 -9.99 2.48
C LEU A 145 -22.92 -11.10 3.38
N ALA A 146 -24.19 -11.01 3.73
CA ALA A 146 -24.89 -12.11 4.41
C ALA A 146 -24.76 -13.38 3.56
N GLN A 147 -24.47 -14.50 4.20
CA GLN A 147 -24.40 -15.77 3.49
C GLN A 147 -25.68 -15.99 2.68
N PRO A 148 -25.62 -16.54 1.46
CA PRO A 148 -26.81 -16.79 0.66
C PRO A 148 -27.72 -17.78 1.41
N GLY A 149 -28.82 -17.27 1.97
CA GLY A 149 -29.76 -18.02 2.81
C GLY A 149 -30.62 -17.15 3.74
N ALA A 150 -30.22 -15.90 4.00
CA ALA A 150 -31.08 -14.97 4.75
C ALA A 150 -31.91 -14.14 3.77
N ALA A 151 -33.24 -14.39 3.74
CA ALA A 151 -34.17 -13.66 2.91
C ALA A 151 -34.07 -12.15 3.13
N CYS A 152 -33.80 -11.43 2.06
CA CYS A 152 -33.79 -9.97 2.02
C CYS A 152 -35.22 -9.46 2.22
N ASN A 153 -35.57 -9.07 3.43
CA ASN A 153 -36.77 -8.26 3.68
C ASN A 153 -36.42 -6.80 3.37
N SER A 154 -36.64 -6.41 2.14
CA SER A 154 -36.55 -5.02 1.69
C SER A 154 -37.79 -4.25 2.24
N THR A 155 -37.65 -3.58 3.36
CA THR A 155 -38.52 -2.48 3.75
C THR A 155 -38.02 -1.20 3.08
N ASN A 156 -38.55 -0.98 1.90
CA ASN A 156 -38.51 0.29 1.20
C ASN A 156 -39.36 1.31 1.99
N LYS A 157 -38.73 2.24 2.73
CA LYS A 157 -39.43 3.43 3.22
C LYS A 157 -39.06 4.61 2.34
N GLY A 158 -40.08 5.01 1.56
CA GLY A 158 -40.00 6.05 0.56
C GLY A 158 -39.57 7.41 1.10
N LEU A 159 -38.90 8.11 0.22
CA LEU A 159 -38.73 9.55 0.24
C LEU A 159 -40.03 10.21 -0.25
N GLN A 160 -40.58 11.05 0.58
CA GLN A 160 -41.37 12.22 0.20
C GLN A 160 -40.58 13.46 0.56
#